data_732f70a0a71dbba91cfeef9c4dbfe9f3
#
_entry.id   732f70a0a71dbba91cfeef9c4dbfe9f3
#
_cell.length_a   1.000
_cell.length_b   1.000
_cell.length_c   1.000
_cell.angle_alpha   90.00
_cell.angle_beta   90.00
_cell.angle_gamma   90.00
#
_symmetry.space_group_name_H-M   'P 1'
#
loop_
_entity.id
_entity.type
_entity.pdbx_description
1 polymer ?
#
loop_
_entity_poly.entity_id
_entity_poly.type
_entity_poly.pdbx_seq_one_letter_code
_entity_poly.pdbx_strand_id
1 'polypeptide(L)'
;MPSITYELQKTCPHTGARAGLLHTPHGTYETPMFMPVGTQATVKTMTPEELKAIGSQVILSNTYHLFLRPGPELVEEAGGLHKFMNWDQAILTDSGGFQVFSLGDMRKITEEGVTFRSHIDGSKQFLSPEVATKVQEQLGSDIAMAFDECIPYPAEHDYAKRSTARTTRWAHRCQEARHAHDRQGMFGIVQGGMYKDLRKQSAAELVAMDFEGYSIGGLSVGEPHDLMNEILEYTTPLLPTNKARYLMGVGTADCLVEGVARGIDMFDCVYPTRVARNGMAMTWHGRLNIRNAQYAHDWSPLEEGCQCYTCKNYSRAYLRHLYKAEEILALRLVTYHNLYFLLEFMRQMRKAILEDRFPQFRMQFWDNFNK
;
A
#
# COMPACT_ATOMS: atom_id res chain seq x y z
N MET A 1 21.18 -6.45 15.00
CA MET A 1 20.37 -5.20 14.96
C MET A 1 19.10 -5.56 14.21
N PRO A 2 17.95 -4.93 14.49
CA PRO A 2 16.75 -5.21 13.70
C PRO A 2 17.01 -4.87 12.22
N SER A 3 16.46 -5.69 11.31
CA SER A 3 16.63 -5.51 9.87
C SER A 3 15.93 -4.24 9.35
N ILE A 4 14.89 -3.78 10.04
CA ILE A 4 14.14 -2.56 9.73
C ILE A 4 14.18 -1.61 10.93
N THR A 5 14.50 -0.35 10.68
CA THR A 5 14.41 0.72 11.69
C THR A 5 13.79 1.99 11.09
N TYR A 6 13.20 2.80 11.93
CA TYR A 6 12.60 4.07 11.52
C TYR A 6 13.19 5.23 12.32
N GLU A 7 13.70 6.22 11.61
CA GLU A 7 14.23 7.48 12.16
C GLU A 7 13.23 8.60 11.92
N LEU A 8 12.61 9.09 12.99
CA LEU A 8 11.74 10.26 12.92
C LEU A 8 12.60 11.53 12.82
N GLN A 9 12.50 12.25 11.69
CA GLN A 9 13.24 13.49 11.45
C GLN A 9 12.46 14.73 11.87
N LYS A 10 11.17 14.77 11.61
CA LYS A 10 10.30 15.92 11.88
C LYS A 10 8.85 15.50 12.11
N THR A 11 8.18 16.22 13.04
CA THR A 11 6.72 16.19 13.20
C THR A 11 6.18 17.58 12.95
N CYS A 12 5.10 17.70 12.20
CA CYS A 12 4.41 18.97 11.99
C CYS A 12 3.83 19.47 13.33
N PRO A 13 4.07 20.73 13.73
CA PRO A 13 3.61 21.24 15.02
C PRO A 13 2.08 21.39 15.13
N HIS A 14 1.36 21.35 13.99
CA HIS A 14 -0.08 21.64 13.94
C HIS A 14 -0.94 20.43 13.53
N THR A 15 -0.30 19.32 13.11
CA THR A 15 -0.98 18.09 12.68
C THR A 15 -0.19 16.87 13.15
N GLY A 16 -0.71 15.66 12.90
CA GLY A 16 0.05 14.44 13.13
C GLY A 16 1.10 14.13 12.06
N ALA A 17 1.19 14.94 10.99
CA ALA A 17 2.08 14.69 9.87
C ALA A 17 3.54 14.64 10.29
N ARG A 18 4.27 13.63 9.77
CA ARG A 18 5.66 13.40 10.14
C ARG A 18 6.51 13.02 8.92
N ALA A 19 7.77 13.41 8.95
CA ALA A 19 8.78 13.03 7.98
C ALA A 19 9.87 12.22 8.68
N GLY A 20 10.31 11.13 8.06
CA GLY A 20 11.32 10.25 8.63
C GLY A 20 12.10 9.51 7.55
N LEU A 21 12.95 8.59 8.02
CA LEU A 21 13.72 7.66 7.19
C LEU A 21 13.41 6.23 7.61
N LEU A 22 13.09 5.41 6.64
CA LEU A 22 12.92 3.96 6.81
C LEU A 22 14.20 3.28 6.33
N HIS A 23 14.91 2.62 7.23
CA HIS A 23 16.12 1.86 6.92
C HIS A 23 15.77 0.40 6.71
N THR A 24 16.23 -0.17 5.60
CA THR A 24 15.99 -1.57 5.22
C THR A 24 17.32 -2.21 4.74
N PRO A 25 17.38 -3.53 4.58
CA PRO A 25 18.55 -4.18 4.00
C PRO A 25 18.94 -3.67 2.59
N HIS A 26 17.95 -3.19 1.80
CA HIS A 26 18.17 -2.68 0.44
C HIS A 26 18.24 -1.15 0.35
N GLY A 27 18.35 -0.45 1.46
CA GLY A 27 18.56 1.00 1.46
C GLY A 27 17.77 1.78 2.49
N THR A 28 17.91 3.10 2.42
CA THR A 28 17.22 4.07 3.28
C THR A 28 16.25 4.89 2.45
N TYR A 29 15.00 4.98 2.88
CA TYR A 29 13.90 5.56 2.13
C TYR A 29 13.17 6.64 2.90
N GLU A 30 12.79 7.69 2.19
CA GLU A 30 12.11 8.85 2.76
C GLU A 30 10.61 8.59 2.97
N THR A 31 10.08 9.03 4.11
CA THR A 31 8.65 9.02 4.41
C THR A 31 8.10 10.44 4.59
N PRO A 32 6.81 10.71 4.33
CA PRO A 32 5.80 9.75 3.89
C PRO A 32 6.03 9.27 2.46
N MET A 33 5.61 8.03 2.14
CA MET A 33 5.80 7.42 0.83
C MET A 33 4.57 6.66 0.32
N PHE A 34 4.46 6.54 -1.00
CA PHE A 34 3.52 5.66 -1.67
C PHE A 34 4.27 4.49 -2.32
N MET A 35 3.78 3.28 -2.12
CA MET A 35 4.35 2.04 -2.66
C MET A 35 3.52 1.55 -3.85
N PRO A 36 4.04 1.60 -5.09
CA PRO A 36 3.38 0.98 -6.23
C PRO A 36 3.20 -0.52 -6.03
N VAL A 37 2.03 -1.05 -6.43
CA VAL A 37 1.70 -2.46 -6.22
C VAL A 37 2.10 -3.31 -7.41
N GLY A 38 3.03 -4.23 -7.17
CA GLY A 38 3.51 -5.27 -8.08
C GLY A 38 2.90 -6.63 -7.75
N THR A 39 1.61 -6.83 -8.05
CA THR A 39 0.81 -7.99 -7.62
C THR A 39 1.45 -9.35 -7.90
N GLN A 40 2.05 -9.53 -9.07
CA GLN A 40 2.69 -10.79 -9.51
C GLN A 40 4.14 -10.54 -9.91
N ALA A 41 4.93 -10.03 -9.00
CA ALA A 41 6.32 -9.61 -9.22
C ALA A 41 6.47 -8.59 -10.38
N THR A 42 5.45 -7.75 -10.59
CA THR A 42 5.49 -6.68 -11.58
C THR A 42 4.46 -5.60 -11.27
N VAL A 43 4.88 -4.34 -11.29
CA VAL A 43 3.94 -3.19 -11.35
C VAL A 43 3.42 -3.13 -12.78
N LYS A 44 2.12 -3.36 -12.96
CA LYS A 44 1.52 -3.55 -14.29
C LYS A 44 1.88 -2.42 -15.25
N THR A 45 2.39 -2.79 -16.42
CA THR A 45 2.82 -1.91 -17.52
C THR A 45 4.08 -1.09 -17.29
N MET A 46 4.80 -1.28 -16.16
CA MET A 46 6.02 -0.54 -15.81
C MET A 46 7.21 -1.47 -15.71
N THR A 47 8.36 -1.04 -16.19
CA THR A 47 9.64 -1.71 -15.93
C THR A 47 10.25 -1.23 -14.61
N PRO A 48 11.16 -1.99 -13.99
CA PRO A 48 11.91 -1.54 -12.81
C PRO A 48 12.66 -0.22 -13.04
N GLU A 49 13.26 -0.03 -14.22
CA GLU A 49 13.98 1.18 -14.59
C GLU A 49 13.05 2.40 -14.64
N GLU A 50 11.84 2.24 -15.18
CA GLU A 50 10.85 3.32 -15.21
C GLU A 50 10.36 3.66 -13.80
N LEU A 51 10.15 2.67 -12.94
CA LEU A 51 9.79 2.90 -11.53
C LEU A 51 10.88 3.67 -10.80
N LYS A 52 12.15 3.30 -10.99
CA LYS A 52 13.30 4.05 -10.45
C LYS A 52 13.37 5.47 -11.00
N ALA A 53 13.17 5.65 -12.31
CA ALA A 53 13.19 6.96 -12.96
C ALA A 53 12.13 7.94 -12.45
N ILE A 54 10.97 7.44 -12.02
CA ILE A 54 9.92 8.26 -11.39
C ILE A 54 10.11 8.43 -9.87
N GLY A 55 11.12 7.78 -9.29
CA GLY A 55 11.47 7.89 -7.87
C GLY A 55 10.67 6.97 -6.95
N SER A 56 10.20 5.81 -7.46
CA SER A 56 9.66 4.76 -6.59
C SER A 56 10.77 4.22 -5.70
N GLN A 57 10.52 4.17 -4.41
CA GLN A 57 11.50 3.78 -3.40
C GLN A 57 11.27 2.35 -2.90
N VAL A 58 10.03 2.01 -2.65
CA VAL A 58 9.58 0.71 -2.17
C VAL A 58 8.41 0.28 -3.04
N ILE A 59 8.35 -0.99 -3.39
CA ILE A 59 7.21 -1.60 -4.08
C ILE A 59 6.57 -2.66 -3.19
N LEU A 60 5.27 -2.90 -3.42
CA LEU A 60 4.56 -3.96 -2.73
C LEU A 60 4.31 -5.13 -3.67
N SER A 61 4.53 -6.36 -3.20
CA SER A 61 4.14 -7.60 -3.89
C SER A 61 3.15 -8.41 -3.05
N ASN A 62 2.20 -9.08 -3.72
CA ASN A 62 1.14 -9.78 -3.01
C ASN A 62 1.48 -11.25 -2.77
N THR A 63 1.60 -11.64 -1.51
CA THR A 63 1.91 -13.00 -1.05
C THR A 63 0.92 -14.03 -1.60
N TYR A 64 -0.38 -13.78 -1.53
CA TYR A 64 -1.41 -14.68 -2.05
C TYR A 64 -1.20 -15.05 -3.53
N HIS A 65 -0.97 -14.05 -4.38
CA HIS A 65 -0.80 -14.26 -5.80
C HIS A 65 0.48 -15.02 -6.13
N LEU A 66 1.58 -14.68 -5.44
CA LEU A 66 2.88 -15.31 -5.64
C LEU A 66 2.94 -16.72 -5.03
N PHE A 67 2.20 -16.98 -3.95
CA PHE A 67 1.99 -18.31 -3.40
C PHE A 67 1.33 -19.26 -4.41
N LEU A 68 0.31 -18.78 -5.14
CA LEU A 68 -0.38 -19.57 -6.14
C LEU A 68 0.40 -19.68 -7.46
N ARG A 69 1.10 -18.63 -7.87
CA ARG A 69 1.86 -18.56 -9.12
C ARG A 69 2.92 -17.45 -9.08
N PRO A 70 4.20 -17.77 -9.30
CA PRO A 70 4.75 -19.04 -9.79
C PRO A 70 4.97 -20.09 -8.69
N GLY A 71 4.72 -19.77 -7.44
CA GLY A 71 5.08 -20.51 -6.25
C GLY A 71 6.32 -19.92 -5.56
N PRO A 72 6.36 -19.95 -4.21
CA PRO A 72 7.45 -19.31 -3.46
C PRO A 72 8.78 -20.04 -3.63
N GLU A 73 8.77 -21.35 -3.84
CA GLU A 73 9.97 -22.16 -4.05
C GLU A 73 10.73 -21.74 -5.33
N LEU A 74 10.00 -21.49 -6.42
CA LEU A 74 10.60 -21.02 -7.67
C LEU A 74 11.25 -19.64 -7.50
N VAL A 75 10.59 -18.74 -6.76
CA VAL A 75 11.14 -17.39 -6.48
C VAL A 75 12.37 -17.50 -5.59
N GLU A 76 12.37 -18.38 -4.59
CA GLU A 76 13.52 -18.67 -3.72
C GLU A 76 14.72 -19.20 -4.53
N GLU A 77 14.51 -20.17 -5.44
CA GLU A 77 15.53 -20.70 -6.35
C GLU A 77 16.13 -19.61 -7.24
N ALA A 78 15.32 -18.63 -7.67
CA ALA A 78 15.79 -17.46 -8.43
C ALA A 78 16.63 -16.47 -7.59
N GLY A 79 16.67 -16.66 -6.27
CA GLY A 79 17.35 -15.80 -5.31
C GLY A 79 16.49 -14.67 -4.74
N GLY A 80 15.18 -14.89 -4.65
CA GLY A 80 14.16 -13.98 -4.13
C GLY A 80 13.62 -13.01 -5.17
N LEU A 81 12.58 -12.24 -4.77
CA LEU A 81 11.87 -11.30 -5.66
C LEU A 81 12.80 -10.25 -6.28
N HIS A 82 13.80 -9.76 -5.55
CA HIS A 82 14.74 -8.76 -6.04
C HIS A 82 15.44 -9.22 -7.31
N LYS A 83 15.99 -10.44 -7.31
CA LYS A 83 16.62 -11.01 -8.50
C LYS A 83 15.61 -11.44 -9.55
N PHE A 84 14.50 -12.05 -9.11
CA PHE A 84 13.47 -12.57 -10.01
C PHE A 84 12.85 -11.48 -10.89
N MET A 85 12.63 -10.27 -10.36
CA MET A 85 12.02 -9.15 -11.08
C MET A 85 12.99 -8.00 -11.44
N ASN A 86 14.29 -8.17 -11.19
CA ASN A 86 15.34 -7.14 -11.43
C ASN A 86 15.07 -5.82 -10.68
N TRP A 87 14.68 -5.92 -9.40
CA TRP A 87 14.43 -4.77 -8.53
C TRP A 87 15.44 -4.75 -7.39
N ASP A 88 16.22 -3.66 -7.26
CA ASP A 88 17.33 -3.53 -6.30
C ASP A 88 17.03 -2.64 -5.08
N GLN A 89 15.79 -2.14 -4.97
CA GLN A 89 15.33 -1.37 -3.82
C GLN A 89 14.40 -2.21 -2.94
N ALA A 90 13.87 -1.64 -1.84
CA ALA A 90 13.08 -2.42 -0.90
C ALA A 90 11.76 -2.95 -1.49
N ILE A 91 11.37 -4.10 -0.98
CA ILE A 91 10.09 -4.76 -1.27
C ILE A 91 9.35 -5.02 0.04
N LEU A 92 8.07 -4.66 0.07
CA LEU A 92 7.12 -5.11 1.08
C LEU A 92 6.24 -6.20 0.49
N THR A 93 6.05 -7.31 1.20
CA THR A 93 5.02 -8.31 0.87
C THR A 93 3.87 -8.19 1.85
N ASP A 94 2.62 -8.20 1.34
CA ASP A 94 1.45 -8.28 2.20
C ASP A 94 1.32 -9.67 2.86
N SER A 95 0.39 -9.80 3.81
CA SER A 95 0.15 -11.09 4.50
C SER A 95 -0.54 -12.15 3.64
N GLY A 96 -1.20 -11.72 2.55
CA GLY A 96 -2.14 -12.55 1.76
C GLY A 96 -3.56 -12.61 2.36
N GLY A 97 -3.75 -12.10 3.58
CA GLY A 97 -5.02 -12.14 4.29
C GLY A 97 -6.17 -11.48 3.53
N PHE A 98 -6.00 -10.24 3.09
CA PHE A 98 -7.06 -9.49 2.38
C PHE A 98 -7.52 -10.19 1.09
N GLN A 99 -6.61 -10.74 0.29
CA GLN A 99 -6.96 -11.41 -0.97
C GLN A 99 -7.77 -12.68 -0.70
N VAL A 100 -7.38 -13.47 0.30
CA VAL A 100 -8.16 -14.64 0.73
C VAL A 100 -9.52 -14.21 1.28
N PHE A 101 -9.58 -13.07 2.00
CA PHE A 101 -10.84 -12.48 2.48
C PHE A 101 -11.78 -12.10 1.35
N SER A 102 -11.28 -11.57 0.25
CA SER A 102 -12.08 -11.17 -0.91
C SER A 102 -12.74 -12.33 -1.65
N LEU A 103 -12.36 -13.60 -1.36
CA LEU A 103 -12.93 -14.79 -1.99
C LEU A 103 -14.33 -15.17 -1.49
N GLY A 104 -14.85 -14.51 -0.45
CA GLY A 104 -16.21 -14.74 0.07
C GLY A 104 -16.44 -16.18 0.52
N ASP A 105 -17.50 -16.82 0.00
CA ASP A 105 -17.91 -18.19 0.39
C ASP A 105 -16.93 -19.30 -0.04
N MET A 106 -15.92 -18.99 -0.85
CA MET A 106 -14.89 -19.96 -1.27
C MET A 106 -13.80 -20.18 -0.20
N ARG A 107 -13.97 -19.62 1.00
CA ARG A 107 -13.02 -19.74 2.10
C ARG A 107 -13.67 -20.25 3.38
N LYS A 108 -12.85 -20.90 4.21
CA LYS A 108 -13.21 -21.28 5.59
C LYS A 108 -12.11 -20.82 6.54
N ILE A 109 -12.48 -19.96 7.50
CA ILE A 109 -11.59 -19.43 8.53
C ILE A 109 -11.72 -20.29 9.78
N THR A 110 -10.59 -20.71 10.35
CA THR A 110 -10.49 -21.41 11.63
C THR A 110 -9.39 -20.73 12.47
N GLU A 111 -9.14 -21.22 13.67
CA GLU A 111 -8.03 -20.72 14.49
C GLU A 111 -6.66 -21.09 13.91
N GLU A 112 -6.58 -22.22 13.22
CA GLU A 112 -5.35 -22.71 12.59
C GLU A 112 -4.94 -21.87 11.37
N GLY A 113 -5.91 -21.29 10.64
CA GLY A 113 -5.68 -20.55 9.42
C GLY A 113 -6.90 -20.53 8.51
N VAL A 114 -6.67 -20.30 7.22
CA VAL A 114 -7.72 -20.14 6.21
C VAL A 114 -7.55 -21.19 5.11
N THR A 115 -8.58 -22.02 4.93
CA THR A 115 -8.71 -22.91 3.78
C THR A 115 -9.50 -22.18 2.68
N PHE A 116 -9.03 -22.22 1.45
CA PHE A 116 -9.69 -21.60 0.30
C PHE A 116 -9.48 -22.40 -0.99
N ARG A 117 -10.20 -22.00 -2.05
CA ARG A 117 -9.97 -22.53 -3.39
C ARG A 117 -9.19 -21.52 -4.23
N SER A 118 -8.14 -22.01 -4.90
CA SER A 118 -7.36 -21.24 -5.86
C SER A 118 -8.27 -20.75 -6.99
N HIS A 119 -8.19 -19.44 -7.30
CA HIS A 119 -8.91 -18.85 -8.43
C HIS A 119 -8.30 -19.22 -9.79
N ILE A 120 -7.13 -19.88 -9.79
CA ILE A 120 -6.43 -20.27 -11.01
C ILE A 120 -6.94 -21.62 -11.54
N ASP A 121 -7.05 -22.62 -10.65
CA ASP A 121 -7.33 -24.01 -11.00
C ASP A 121 -8.37 -24.68 -10.09
N GLY A 122 -8.92 -23.96 -9.11
CA GLY A 122 -9.90 -24.48 -8.16
C GLY A 122 -9.33 -25.41 -7.08
N SER A 123 -8.02 -25.65 -7.05
CA SER A 123 -7.37 -26.50 -6.07
C SER A 123 -7.59 -25.97 -4.63
N LYS A 124 -7.68 -26.90 -3.66
CA LYS A 124 -7.82 -26.54 -2.26
C LYS A 124 -6.45 -26.13 -1.70
N GLN A 125 -6.40 -24.93 -1.12
CA GLN A 125 -5.21 -24.35 -0.52
C GLN A 125 -5.45 -24.03 0.95
N PHE A 126 -4.35 -23.91 1.70
CA PHE A 126 -4.38 -23.54 3.11
C PHE A 126 -3.28 -22.53 3.42
N LEU A 127 -3.65 -21.41 4.06
CA LEU A 127 -2.73 -20.42 4.61
C LEU A 127 -2.93 -20.35 6.13
N SER A 128 -1.84 -20.53 6.85
CA SER A 128 -1.74 -20.25 8.29
C SER A 128 -0.74 -19.12 8.53
N PRO A 129 -0.65 -18.57 9.75
CA PRO A 129 0.41 -17.64 10.13
C PRO A 129 1.81 -18.13 9.77
N GLU A 130 2.11 -19.41 10.06
CA GLU A 130 3.41 -20.02 9.78
C GLU A 130 3.67 -20.15 8.28
N VAL A 131 2.66 -20.57 7.51
CA VAL A 131 2.78 -20.70 6.04
C VAL A 131 2.97 -19.31 5.40
N ALA A 132 2.17 -18.33 5.80
CA ALA A 132 2.29 -16.97 5.27
C ALA A 132 3.66 -16.33 5.59
N THR A 133 4.18 -16.56 6.79
CA THR A 133 5.52 -16.11 7.21
C THR A 133 6.60 -16.80 6.37
N LYS A 134 6.58 -18.13 6.25
CA LYS A 134 7.52 -18.89 5.43
C LYS A 134 7.51 -18.44 3.96
N VAL A 135 6.33 -18.24 3.37
CA VAL A 135 6.20 -17.78 1.99
C VAL A 135 6.88 -16.43 1.81
N GLN A 136 6.66 -15.46 2.71
CA GLN A 136 7.28 -14.14 2.63
C GLN A 136 8.81 -14.21 2.80
N GLU A 137 9.32 -15.12 3.63
CA GLU A 137 10.77 -15.37 3.76
C GLU A 137 11.38 -15.96 2.47
N GLN A 138 10.68 -16.90 1.82
CA GLN A 138 11.08 -17.46 0.51
C GLN A 138 11.02 -16.41 -0.61
N LEU A 139 10.03 -15.53 -0.59
CA LEU A 139 9.94 -14.39 -1.50
C LEU A 139 11.09 -13.40 -1.29
N GLY A 140 11.67 -13.33 -0.09
CA GLY A 140 12.83 -12.50 0.23
C GLY A 140 12.55 -11.00 0.24
N SER A 141 11.36 -10.57 0.67
CA SER A 141 11.04 -9.15 0.85
C SER A 141 11.80 -8.56 2.05
N ASP A 142 11.99 -7.23 2.06
CA ASP A 142 12.55 -6.51 3.21
C ASP A 142 11.56 -6.45 4.36
N ILE A 143 10.29 -6.21 4.04
CA ILE A 143 9.20 -6.06 5.00
C ILE A 143 8.15 -7.12 4.74
N ALA A 144 7.90 -7.98 5.72
CA ALA A 144 6.80 -8.91 5.76
C ALA A 144 5.66 -8.37 6.62
N MET A 145 4.44 -8.81 6.36
CA MET A 145 3.27 -8.46 7.15
C MET A 145 2.81 -9.68 7.95
N ALA A 146 2.45 -9.47 9.22
CA ALA A 146 1.82 -10.51 10.02
C ALA A 146 0.49 -10.93 9.38
N PHE A 147 0.16 -12.23 9.43
CA PHE A 147 -1.10 -12.74 8.86
C PHE A 147 -2.28 -12.27 9.69
N ASP A 148 -3.29 -11.69 9.06
CA ASP A 148 -4.43 -11.06 9.70
C ASP A 148 -5.77 -11.48 9.10
N GLU A 149 -6.83 -11.25 9.85
CA GLU A 149 -8.20 -11.35 9.37
C GLU A 149 -8.77 -9.95 9.13
N CYS A 150 -8.98 -9.59 7.86
CA CYS A 150 -9.59 -8.33 7.49
C CYS A 150 -11.08 -8.34 7.84
N ILE A 151 -11.52 -7.42 8.69
CA ILE A 151 -12.92 -7.28 9.10
C ILE A 151 -13.68 -6.53 8.02
N PRO A 152 -14.82 -7.06 7.50
CA PRO A 152 -15.64 -6.36 6.51
C PRO A 152 -16.33 -5.12 7.13
N TYR A 153 -16.82 -4.22 6.27
CA TYR A 153 -17.67 -3.12 6.67
C TYR A 153 -19.07 -3.23 5.99
N PRO A 154 -20.18 -3.07 6.73
CA PRO A 154 -20.26 -3.02 8.19
C PRO A 154 -20.01 -4.39 8.83
N ALA A 155 -19.66 -4.41 10.12
CA ALA A 155 -19.53 -5.64 10.90
C ALA A 155 -20.06 -5.42 12.31
N GLU A 156 -20.68 -6.44 12.89
CA GLU A 156 -21.15 -6.43 14.28
C GLU A 156 -19.97 -6.45 15.26
N HIS A 157 -20.11 -5.76 16.41
CA HIS A 157 -19.05 -5.64 17.41
C HIS A 157 -18.50 -7.00 17.88
N ASP A 158 -19.40 -7.97 18.16
CA ASP A 158 -18.98 -9.29 18.63
C ASP A 158 -18.19 -10.09 17.59
N TYR A 159 -18.54 -9.94 16.31
CA TYR A 159 -17.73 -10.53 15.22
C TYR A 159 -16.37 -9.84 15.14
N ALA A 160 -16.35 -8.51 15.12
CA ALA A 160 -15.12 -7.72 15.07
C ALA A 160 -14.19 -8.05 16.25
N LYS A 161 -14.74 -8.22 17.45
CA LYS A 161 -13.99 -8.63 18.66
C LYS A 161 -13.32 -10.00 18.50
N ARG A 162 -14.06 -11.01 18.03
CA ARG A 162 -13.49 -12.35 17.81
C ARG A 162 -12.41 -12.36 16.71
N SER A 163 -12.65 -11.64 15.61
CA SER A 163 -11.72 -11.50 14.50
C SER A 163 -10.43 -10.77 14.94
N THR A 164 -10.56 -9.66 15.68
CA THR A 164 -9.43 -8.91 16.23
C THR A 164 -8.58 -9.79 17.14
N ALA A 165 -9.20 -10.50 18.08
CA ALA A 165 -8.49 -11.39 18.99
C ALA A 165 -7.77 -12.54 18.24
N ARG A 166 -8.35 -13.06 17.15
CA ARG A 166 -7.71 -14.05 16.27
C ARG A 166 -6.49 -13.46 15.58
N THR A 167 -6.62 -12.26 15.02
CA THR A 167 -5.50 -11.54 14.38
C THR A 167 -4.33 -11.37 15.37
N THR A 168 -4.60 -11.00 16.63
CA THR A 168 -3.55 -10.90 17.66
C THR A 168 -2.84 -12.24 17.91
N ARG A 169 -3.59 -13.35 18.04
CA ARG A 169 -2.98 -14.68 18.20
C ARG A 169 -2.18 -15.11 16.98
N TRP A 170 -2.68 -14.81 15.77
CA TRP A 170 -1.97 -15.08 14.53
C TRP A 170 -0.69 -14.25 14.41
N ALA A 171 -0.72 -12.98 14.83
CA ALA A 171 0.49 -12.14 14.89
C ALA A 171 1.58 -12.73 15.78
N HIS A 172 1.21 -13.27 16.94
CA HIS A 172 2.15 -13.97 17.82
C HIS A 172 2.75 -15.21 17.14
N ARG A 173 1.93 -16.04 16.51
CA ARG A 173 2.38 -17.22 15.76
C ARG A 173 3.29 -16.84 14.57
N CYS A 174 3.03 -15.71 13.89
CA CYS A 174 3.94 -15.20 12.87
C CYS A 174 5.30 -14.84 13.45
N GLN A 175 5.35 -14.17 14.61
CA GLN A 175 6.61 -13.86 15.31
C GLN A 175 7.40 -15.12 15.69
N GLU A 176 6.73 -16.14 16.20
CA GLU A 176 7.36 -17.41 16.57
C GLU A 176 7.88 -18.20 15.36
N ALA A 177 7.21 -18.07 14.20
CA ALA A 177 7.57 -18.76 12.98
C ALA A 177 8.70 -18.10 12.16
N ARG A 178 9.13 -16.88 12.55
CA ARG A 178 10.17 -16.15 11.83
C ARG A 178 11.56 -16.77 12.04
N HIS A 179 12.31 -16.88 10.92
CA HIS A 179 13.71 -17.32 10.91
C HIS A 179 14.65 -16.27 10.28
N ALA A 180 14.14 -15.35 9.49
CA ALA A 180 14.93 -14.39 8.71
C ALA A 180 15.07 -13.00 9.38
N HIS A 181 15.20 -12.95 10.71
CA HIS A 181 15.27 -11.68 11.49
C HIS A 181 16.41 -10.74 11.09
N ASP A 182 17.45 -11.25 10.49
CA ASP A 182 18.63 -10.50 10.05
C ASP A 182 18.44 -9.78 8.72
N ARG A 183 17.52 -10.27 7.89
CA ARG A 183 17.30 -9.77 6.51
C ARG A 183 15.89 -9.30 6.23
N GLN A 184 14.91 -9.60 7.08
CA GLN A 184 13.50 -9.25 6.89
C GLN A 184 12.88 -8.77 8.20
N GLY A 185 12.27 -7.58 8.20
CA GLY A 185 11.44 -7.10 9.29
C GLY A 185 9.97 -7.49 9.11
N MET A 186 9.20 -7.52 10.21
CA MET A 186 7.77 -7.80 10.15
C MET A 186 6.97 -6.67 10.78
N PHE A 187 5.87 -6.29 10.11
CA PHE A 187 4.92 -5.32 10.63
C PHE A 187 3.68 -6.02 11.18
N GLY A 188 3.27 -5.62 12.39
CA GLY A 188 2.00 -6.03 12.96
C GLY A 188 0.85 -5.24 12.37
N ILE A 189 -0.34 -5.85 12.23
CA ILE A 189 -1.53 -5.21 11.64
C ILE A 189 -2.59 -4.99 12.71
N VAL A 190 -2.81 -3.73 13.07
CA VAL A 190 -3.87 -3.33 14.00
C VAL A 190 -5.21 -3.48 13.30
N GLN A 191 -6.07 -4.35 13.85
CA GLN A 191 -7.45 -4.55 13.43
C GLN A 191 -8.42 -3.97 14.48
N GLY A 192 -9.73 -4.15 14.32
CA GLY A 192 -10.76 -3.69 15.25
C GLY A 192 -11.98 -3.08 14.56
N GLY A 193 -12.03 -3.13 13.22
CA GLY A 193 -13.11 -2.51 12.45
C GLY A 193 -13.26 -1.03 12.77
N MET A 194 -14.51 -0.58 12.95
CA MET A 194 -14.82 0.82 13.30
C MET A 194 -14.99 1.02 14.83
N TYR A 195 -14.48 0.09 15.65
CA TYR A 195 -14.67 0.09 17.10
C TYR A 195 -13.40 0.53 17.83
N LYS A 196 -13.43 1.70 18.46
CA LYS A 196 -12.30 2.32 19.15
C LYS A 196 -11.73 1.46 20.29
N ASP A 197 -12.59 0.78 21.05
CA ASP A 197 -12.19 -0.14 22.12
C ASP A 197 -11.35 -1.30 21.56
N LEU A 198 -11.78 -1.90 20.44
CA LEU A 198 -11.07 -2.99 19.78
C LEU A 198 -9.75 -2.51 19.13
N ARG A 199 -9.75 -1.31 18.51
CA ARG A 199 -8.52 -0.68 17.99
C ARG A 199 -7.51 -0.45 19.11
N LYS A 200 -7.95 0.05 20.27
CA LYS A 200 -7.09 0.26 21.45
C LYS A 200 -6.50 -1.05 21.95
N GLN A 201 -7.32 -2.09 22.09
CA GLN A 201 -6.88 -3.41 22.53
C GLN A 201 -5.86 -3.99 21.55
N SER A 202 -6.19 -4.03 20.26
CA SER A 202 -5.31 -4.56 19.20
C SER A 202 -3.96 -3.82 19.17
N ALA A 203 -3.97 -2.49 19.23
CA ALA A 203 -2.74 -1.71 19.24
C ALA A 203 -1.88 -2.03 20.48
N ALA A 204 -2.48 -2.10 21.68
CA ALA A 204 -1.76 -2.40 22.91
C ALA A 204 -1.10 -3.79 22.88
N GLU A 205 -1.86 -4.80 22.42
CA GLU A 205 -1.37 -6.19 22.31
C GLU A 205 -0.23 -6.33 21.29
N LEU A 206 -0.36 -5.70 20.11
CA LEU A 206 0.68 -5.74 19.08
C LEU A 206 1.92 -4.93 19.45
N VAL A 207 1.76 -3.76 20.08
CA VAL A 207 2.90 -2.96 20.57
C VAL A 207 3.70 -3.73 21.62
N ALA A 208 3.05 -4.51 22.48
CA ALA A 208 3.73 -5.36 23.46
C ALA A 208 4.58 -6.48 22.80
N MET A 209 4.29 -6.86 21.55
CA MET A 209 5.08 -7.84 20.77
C MET A 209 6.31 -7.21 20.09
N ASP A 210 6.47 -5.89 20.11
CA ASP A 210 7.60 -5.11 19.56
C ASP A 210 7.95 -5.43 18.11
N PHE A 211 6.98 -5.32 17.19
CA PHE A 211 7.23 -5.39 15.74
C PHE A 211 8.14 -4.26 15.25
N GLU A 212 8.83 -4.48 14.12
CA GLU A 212 9.67 -3.47 13.49
C GLU A 212 8.88 -2.26 12.94
N GLY A 213 7.57 -2.44 12.69
CA GLY A 213 6.62 -1.41 12.29
C GLY A 213 5.19 -1.84 12.52
N TYR A 214 4.24 -0.93 12.30
CA TYR A 214 2.83 -1.18 12.53
C TYR A 214 1.98 -0.70 11.38
N SER A 215 1.02 -1.53 10.98
CA SER A 215 0.03 -1.20 9.97
C SER A 215 -1.35 -1.02 10.59
N ILE A 216 -2.17 -0.21 9.96
CA ILE A 216 -3.60 -0.08 10.27
C ILE A 216 -4.36 -0.76 9.15
N GLY A 217 -4.96 -1.92 9.45
CA GLY A 217 -5.78 -2.71 8.54
C GLY A 217 -7.28 -2.52 8.77
N GLY A 218 -8.09 -3.09 7.87
CA GLY A 218 -9.55 -3.06 7.97
C GLY A 218 -10.15 -1.66 7.81
N LEU A 219 -9.46 -0.78 7.07
CA LEU A 219 -9.95 0.50 6.59
C LEU A 219 -9.94 0.52 5.06
N SER A 220 -10.66 1.45 4.44
CA SER A 220 -10.90 1.47 2.98
C SER A 220 -11.57 0.19 2.45
N VAL A 221 -12.49 -0.36 3.25
CA VAL A 221 -13.26 -1.57 2.96
C VAL A 221 -14.74 -1.29 2.68
N GLY A 222 -15.08 -0.02 2.43
CA GLY A 222 -16.43 0.43 2.07
C GLY A 222 -17.05 1.45 3.03
N GLU A 223 -16.34 1.82 4.10
CA GLU A 223 -16.77 2.89 5.02
C GLU A 223 -16.64 4.29 4.40
N PRO A 224 -17.44 5.28 4.87
CA PRO A 224 -17.27 6.68 4.48
C PRO A 224 -15.88 7.21 4.88
N HIS A 225 -15.31 8.13 4.08
CA HIS A 225 -13.99 8.73 4.34
C HIS A 225 -13.91 9.41 5.71
N ASP A 226 -14.97 10.06 6.17
CA ASP A 226 -15.00 10.72 7.48
C ASP A 226 -14.84 9.71 8.62
N LEU A 227 -15.50 8.55 8.51
CA LEU A 227 -15.35 7.47 9.48
C LEU A 227 -13.95 6.86 9.46
N MET A 228 -13.39 6.64 8.27
CA MET A 228 -11.99 6.21 8.13
C MET A 228 -11.04 7.20 8.83
N ASN A 229 -11.22 8.48 8.58
CA ASN A 229 -10.40 9.54 9.17
C ASN A 229 -10.53 9.61 10.69
N GLU A 230 -11.75 9.44 11.24
CA GLU A 230 -11.99 9.36 12.68
C GLU A 230 -11.25 8.18 13.33
N ILE A 231 -11.31 7.01 12.70
CA ILE A 231 -10.62 5.81 13.20
C ILE A 231 -9.10 5.97 13.13
N LEU A 232 -8.57 6.58 12.06
CA LEU A 232 -7.14 6.89 11.94
C LEU A 232 -6.67 7.85 13.03
N GLU A 233 -7.42 8.94 13.25
CA GLU A 233 -7.11 9.93 14.28
C GLU A 233 -7.06 9.34 15.69
N TYR A 234 -7.95 8.37 15.97
CA TYR A 234 -7.96 7.62 17.22
C TYR A 234 -6.81 6.60 17.30
N THR A 235 -6.56 5.85 16.24
CA THR A 235 -5.65 4.68 16.28
C THR A 235 -4.17 5.08 16.17
N THR A 236 -3.85 6.05 15.34
CA THR A 236 -2.45 6.43 15.05
C THR A 236 -1.65 6.85 16.32
N PRO A 237 -2.22 7.62 17.27
CA PRO A 237 -1.51 7.98 18.49
C PRO A 237 -1.22 6.81 19.44
N LEU A 238 -1.89 5.66 19.26
CA LEU A 238 -1.64 4.45 20.05
C LEU A 238 -0.36 3.72 19.63
N LEU A 239 0.20 4.07 18.47
CA LEU A 239 1.37 3.43 17.90
C LEU A 239 2.66 4.16 18.28
N PRO A 240 3.79 3.45 18.48
CA PRO A 240 5.07 4.05 18.84
C PRO A 240 5.53 5.11 17.82
N THR A 241 6.16 6.16 18.33
CA THR A 241 6.65 7.26 17.47
C THR A 241 7.94 6.91 16.72
N ASN A 242 8.72 5.98 17.25
CA ASN A 242 9.98 5.49 16.66
C ASN A 242 9.80 4.27 15.73
N LYS A 243 8.58 3.98 15.33
CA LYS A 243 8.26 2.90 14.38
C LYS A 243 7.50 3.49 13.18
N ALA A 244 7.70 2.91 12.00
CA ALA A 244 6.94 3.26 10.80
C ALA A 244 5.46 2.87 10.94
N ARG A 245 4.57 3.69 10.37
CA ARG A 245 3.11 3.51 10.40
C ARG A 245 2.58 3.40 8.97
N TYR A 246 1.94 2.30 8.67
CA TYR A 246 1.48 1.97 7.33
C TYR A 246 -0.04 1.86 7.29
N LEU A 247 -0.70 2.63 6.41
CA LEU A 247 -2.13 2.52 6.11
C LEU A 247 -2.32 1.71 4.82
N MET A 248 -2.91 0.53 4.97
CA MET A 248 -3.00 -0.46 3.89
C MET A 248 -4.12 -0.14 2.90
N GLY A 249 -3.83 -0.29 1.60
CA GLY A 249 -4.83 -0.25 0.52
C GLY A 249 -5.39 1.13 0.18
N VAL A 250 -4.78 2.22 0.66
CA VAL A 250 -5.24 3.59 0.46
C VAL A 250 -4.34 4.33 -0.53
N GLY A 251 -4.91 4.92 -1.59
CA GLY A 251 -4.09 5.53 -2.66
C GLY A 251 -4.81 6.54 -3.55
N THR A 252 -5.86 7.20 -3.07
CA THR A 252 -6.40 8.40 -3.72
C THR A 252 -5.78 9.65 -3.06
N ALA A 253 -5.56 10.73 -3.81
CA ALA A 253 -4.83 11.89 -3.32
C ALA A 253 -5.46 12.54 -2.07
N ASP A 254 -6.78 12.59 -2.02
CA ASP A 254 -7.57 13.06 -0.89
C ASP A 254 -7.35 12.20 0.37
N CYS A 255 -7.36 10.87 0.23
CA CYS A 255 -7.09 9.97 1.36
C CYS A 255 -5.61 10.00 1.78
N LEU A 256 -4.68 10.19 0.84
CA LEU A 256 -3.25 10.28 1.15
C LEU A 256 -2.93 11.53 1.99
N VAL A 257 -3.43 12.71 1.60
CA VAL A 257 -3.18 13.95 2.36
C VAL A 257 -3.79 13.89 3.76
N GLU A 258 -4.98 13.30 3.90
CA GLU A 258 -5.64 13.11 5.19
C GLU A 258 -4.94 12.05 6.06
N GLY A 259 -4.45 10.97 5.49
CA GLY A 259 -3.65 9.96 6.19
C GLY A 259 -2.32 10.52 6.69
N VAL A 260 -1.60 11.27 5.85
CA VAL A 260 -0.37 11.97 6.23
C VAL A 260 -0.63 12.97 7.36
N ALA A 261 -1.72 13.76 7.27
CA ALA A 261 -2.12 14.70 8.33
C ALA A 261 -2.31 14.02 9.70
N ARG A 262 -2.66 12.73 9.71
CA ARG A 262 -2.86 11.91 10.93
C ARG A 262 -1.66 11.04 11.32
N GLY A 263 -0.50 11.24 10.66
CA GLY A 263 0.76 10.62 11.07
C GLY A 263 1.03 9.25 10.45
N ILE A 264 0.48 8.98 9.26
CA ILE A 264 0.80 7.80 8.46
C ILE A 264 2.04 8.08 7.61
N ASP A 265 2.96 7.10 7.54
CA ASP A 265 4.24 7.19 6.82
C ASP A 265 4.22 6.46 5.48
N MET A 266 3.45 5.37 5.37
CA MET A 266 3.50 4.45 4.23
C MET A 266 2.09 4.15 3.73
N PHE A 267 1.95 4.07 2.40
CA PHE A 267 0.69 3.78 1.72
C PHE A 267 0.94 2.87 0.53
N ASP A 268 -0.04 2.07 0.17
CA ASP A 268 -0.10 1.33 -1.08
C ASP A 268 -1.52 1.36 -1.65
N CYS A 269 -1.65 1.22 -2.93
CA CYS A 269 -2.94 0.91 -3.57
C CYS A 269 -2.75 0.47 -5.02
N VAL A 270 -3.58 -0.47 -5.47
CA VAL A 270 -3.68 -0.81 -6.89
C VAL A 270 -4.44 0.23 -7.72
N TYR A 271 -5.08 1.20 -7.06
CA TYR A 271 -5.96 2.19 -7.68
C TYR A 271 -5.28 2.95 -8.83
N PRO A 272 -4.09 3.59 -8.68
CA PRO A 272 -3.51 4.40 -9.75
C PRO A 272 -3.25 3.60 -11.03
N THR A 273 -2.76 2.37 -10.93
CA THR A 273 -2.52 1.50 -12.09
C THR A 273 -3.81 0.89 -12.64
N ARG A 274 -4.78 0.58 -11.77
CA ARG A 274 -6.08 0.02 -12.17
C ARG A 274 -6.89 1.04 -12.96
N VAL A 275 -7.04 2.26 -12.44
CA VAL A 275 -7.83 3.30 -13.10
C VAL A 275 -7.17 3.81 -14.37
N ALA A 276 -5.83 3.86 -14.42
CA ALA A 276 -5.09 4.17 -15.64
C ALA A 276 -5.46 3.21 -16.78
N ARG A 277 -5.49 1.90 -16.51
CA ARG A 277 -5.89 0.91 -17.54
C ARG A 277 -7.33 1.07 -18.04
N ASN A 278 -8.16 1.79 -17.29
CA ASN A 278 -9.52 2.15 -17.68
C ASN A 278 -9.65 3.58 -18.26
N GLY A 279 -8.53 4.28 -18.49
CA GLY A 279 -8.51 5.62 -19.09
C GLY A 279 -8.69 6.77 -18.12
N MET A 280 -8.45 6.54 -16.83
CA MET A 280 -8.53 7.58 -15.80
C MET A 280 -7.13 8.08 -15.43
N ALA A 281 -6.84 9.36 -15.66
CA ALA A 281 -5.66 10.05 -15.15
C ALA A 281 -5.96 10.75 -13.82
N MET A 282 -4.97 10.77 -12.93
CA MET A 282 -5.00 11.48 -11.65
C MET A 282 -4.28 12.82 -11.81
N THR A 283 -4.90 13.91 -11.34
CA THR A 283 -4.35 15.26 -11.46
C THR A 283 -4.52 16.04 -10.15
N TRP A 284 -3.86 17.18 -10.03
CA TRP A 284 -4.02 18.12 -8.91
C TRP A 284 -5.44 18.68 -8.78
N HIS A 285 -6.22 18.61 -9.85
CA HIS A 285 -7.60 19.07 -9.91
C HIS A 285 -8.63 17.93 -9.81
N GLY A 286 -8.19 16.72 -9.50
CA GLY A 286 -9.04 15.53 -9.40
C GLY A 286 -8.80 14.53 -10.54
N ARG A 287 -9.87 13.90 -11.02
CA ARG A 287 -9.81 12.79 -11.98
C ARG A 287 -10.17 13.25 -13.40
N LEU A 288 -9.39 12.83 -14.37
CA LEU A 288 -9.61 13.10 -15.79
C LEU A 288 -9.86 11.78 -16.53
N ASN A 289 -11.08 11.58 -17.05
CA ASN A 289 -11.37 10.42 -17.92
C ASN A 289 -11.01 10.75 -19.37
N ILE A 290 -9.84 10.28 -19.82
CA ILE A 290 -9.30 10.59 -21.14
C ILE A 290 -10.15 10.07 -22.30
N ARG A 291 -11.06 9.12 -22.05
CA ARG A 291 -11.96 8.57 -23.09
C ARG A 291 -13.08 9.52 -23.50
N ASN A 292 -13.33 10.59 -22.73
CA ASN A 292 -14.39 11.58 -22.99
C ASN A 292 -14.18 12.30 -24.33
N ALA A 293 -15.29 12.59 -25.01
CA ALA A 293 -15.27 13.20 -26.35
C ALA A 293 -14.60 14.57 -26.40
N GLN A 294 -14.70 15.34 -25.33
CA GLN A 294 -14.10 16.67 -25.21
C GLN A 294 -12.59 16.70 -25.46
N TYR A 295 -11.89 15.58 -25.22
CA TYR A 295 -10.44 15.48 -25.43
C TYR A 295 -10.03 15.09 -26.85
N ALA A 296 -10.99 14.95 -27.80
CA ALA A 296 -10.68 14.54 -29.17
C ALA A 296 -9.76 15.53 -29.91
N HIS A 297 -9.84 16.80 -29.60
CA HIS A 297 -9.03 17.87 -30.18
C HIS A 297 -8.25 18.65 -29.09
N ASP A 298 -7.97 18.03 -27.94
CA ASP A 298 -7.23 18.63 -26.84
C ASP A 298 -5.74 18.28 -26.96
N TRP A 299 -4.93 19.25 -27.34
CA TRP A 299 -3.49 19.12 -27.56
C TRP A 299 -2.66 19.36 -26.30
N SER A 300 -3.30 19.68 -25.17
CA SER A 300 -2.63 19.86 -23.89
C SER A 300 -2.18 18.53 -23.28
N PRO A 301 -1.23 18.52 -22.32
CA PRO A 301 -0.85 17.33 -21.56
C PRO A 301 -1.97 16.89 -20.61
N LEU A 302 -1.83 15.72 -19.98
CA LEU A 302 -2.76 15.28 -18.93
C LEU A 302 -2.84 16.29 -17.77
N GLU A 303 -1.70 16.82 -17.38
CA GLU A 303 -1.56 17.83 -16.31
C GLU A 303 -0.57 18.91 -16.75
N GLU A 304 -0.99 20.17 -16.72
CA GLU A 304 -0.10 21.31 -17.02
C GLU A 304 1.04 21.40 -15.99
N GLY A 305 2.25 21.63 -16.47
CA GLY A 305 3.43 21.72 -15.63
C GLY A 305 3.99 20.37 -15.13
N CYS A 306 3.28 19.27 -15.36
CA CYS A 306 3.76 17.93 -14.98
C CYS A 306 5.03 17.54 -15.74
N GLN A 307 6.05 17.08 -15.00
CA GLN A 307 7.36 16.73 -15.57
C GLN A 307 7.49 15.26 -15.97
N CYS A 308 6.42 14.45 -15.89
CA CYS A 308 6.49 13.05 -16.29
C CYS A 308 6.69 12.87 -17.80
N TYR A 309 7.22 11.71 -18.18
CA TYR A 309 7.45 11.35 -19.58
C TYR A 309 6.20 11.52 -20.45
N THR A 310 5.05 11.05 -19.94
CA THR A 310 3.78 11.13 -20.69
C THR A 310 3.38 12.56 -20.99
N CYS A 311 3.35 13.45 -19.99
CA CYS A 311 2.93 14.84 -20.17
C CYS A 311 3.89 15.66 -21.03
N LYS A 312 5.20 15.33 -21.01
CA LYS A 312 6.20 16.00 -21.86
C LYS A 312 6.08 15.66 -23.35
N ASN A 313 5.53 14.49 -23.67
CA ASN A 313 5.63 13.95 -25.01
C ASN A 313 4.27 13.73 -25.71
N TYR A 314 3.15 13.67 -24.97
CA TYR A 314 1.88 13.26 -25.52
C TYR A 314 0.72 14.15 -25.08
N SER A 315 -0.16 14.46 -26.03
CA SER A 315 -1.38 15.22 -25.79
C SER A 315 -2.55 14.33 -25.34
N ARG A 316 -3.55 14.92 -24.72
CA ARG A 316 -4.82 14.26 -24.37
C ARG A 316 -5.50 13.67 -25.59
N ALA A 317 -5.49 14.38 -26.74
CA ALA A 317 -6.07 13.90 -27.99
C ALA A 317 -5.42 12.58 -28.45
N TYR A 318 -4.08 12.49 -28.43
CA TYR A 318 -3.37 11.27 -28.79
C TYR A 318 -3.64 10.13 -27.79
N LEU A 319 -3.56 10.38 -26.50
CA LEU A 319 -3.87 9.37 -25.49
C LEU A 319 -5.30 8.85 -25.62
N ARG A 320 -6.27 9.75 -25.85
CA ARG A 320 -7.65 9.35 -26.15
C ARG A 320 -7.76 8.46 -27.39
N HIS A 321 -7.07 8.83 -28.47
CA HIS A 321 -7.00 8.01 -29.69
C HIS A 321 -6.52 6.60 -29.35
N LEU A 322 -5.42 6.46 -28.63
CA LEU A 322 -4.87 5.16 -28.24
C LEU A 322 -5.86 4.31 -27.42
N TYR A 323 -6.60 4.91 -26.46
CA TYR A 323 -7.64 4.18 -25.73
C TYR A 323 -8.82 3.77 -26.62
N LYS A 324 -9.17 4.57 -27.63
CA LYS A 324 -10.25 4.23 -28.58
C LYS A 324 -9.82 3.14 -29.56
N ALA A 325 -8.54 3.11 -29.89
CA ALA A 325 -7.92 2.08 -30.75
C ALA A 325 -7.50 0.83 -29.94
N GLU A 326 -7.74 0.80 -28.62
CA GLU A 326 -7.37 -0.29 -27.71
C GLU A 326 -5.87 -0.62 -27.69
N GLU A 327 -5.03 0.41 -27.96
CA GLU A 327 -3.58 0.25 -27.97
C GLU A 327 -3.02 0.12 -26.55
N ILE A 328 -2.16 -0.88 -26.33
CA ILE A 328 -1.54 -1.17 -25.03
C ILE A 328 -0.70 0.02 -24.53
N LEU A 329 -0.11 0.79 -25.44
CA LEU A 329 0.68 1.97 -25.10
C LEU A 329 -0.12 2.99 -24.27
N ALA A 330 -1.43 3.13 -24.49
CA ALA A 330 -2.30 4.00 -23.68
C ALA A 330 -2.24 3.64 -22.21
N LEU A 331 -2.35 2.33 -21.91
CA LEU A 331 -2.37 1.80 -20.52
C LEU A 331 -1.05 2.10 -19.82
N ARG A 332 0.08 1.95 -20.54
CA ARG A 332 1.40 2.23 -20.03
C ARG A 332 1.60 3.73 -19.74
N LEU A 333 1.30 4.59 -20.72
CA LEU A 333 1.53 6.03 -20.61
C LEU A 333 0.73 6.66 -19.46
N VAL A 334 -0.55 6.30 -19.31
CA VAL A 334 -1.37 6.84 -18.22
C VAL A 334 -1.00 6.22 -16.88
N THR A 335 -0.58 4.95 -16.83
CA THR A 335 -0.03 4.34 -15.58
C THR A 335 1.24 5.06 -15.14
N TYR A 336 2.16 5.33 -16.06
CA TYR A 336 3.38 6.09 -15.78
C TYR A 336 3.05 7.47 -15.18
N HIS A 337 2.11 8.20 -15.80
CA HIS A 337 1.66 9.49 -15.29
C HIS A 337 1.06 9.39 -13.88
N ASN A 338 0.13 8.46 -13.64
CA ASN A 338 -0.54 8.34 -12.34
C ASN A 338 0.44 7.98 -11.22
N LEU A 339 1.40 7.10 -11.47
CA LEU A 339 2.42 6.76 -10.48
C LEU A 339 3.36 7.95 -10.24
N TYR A 340 3.82 8.62 -11.30
CA TYR A 340 4.62 9.83 -11.17
C TYR A 340 3.90 10.89 -10.33
N PHE A 341 2.61 11.13 -10.62
CA PHE A 341 1.78 12.08 -9.88
C PHE A 341 1.76 11.77 -8.38
N LEU A 342 1.47 10.51 -8.01
CA LEU A 342 1.40 10.14 -6.59
C LEU A 342 2.75 10.23 -5.89
N LEU A 343 3.82 9.78 -6.54
CA LEU A 343 5.17 9.87 -5.96
C LEU A 343 5.61 11.33 -5.78
N GLU A 344 5.30 12.20 -6.76
CA GLU A 344 5.56 13.64 -6.64
C GLU A 344 4.70 14.28 -5.54
N PHE A 345 3.43 13.87 -5.43
CA PHE A 345 2.53 14.33 -4.37
C PHE A 345 3.08 14.01 -2.97
N MET A 346 3.61 12.79 -2.78
CA MET A 346 4.25 12.41 -1.52
C MET A 346 5.52 13.21 -1.25
N ARG A 347 6.38 13.44 -2.27
CA ARG A 347 7.57 14.28 -2.12
C ARG A 347 7.23 15.72 -1.72
N GLN A 348 6.20 16.29 -2.30
CA GLN A 348 5.75 17.65 -1.95
C GLN A 348 5.18 17.71 -0.53
N MET A 349 4.42 16.71 -0.09
CA MET A 349 3.97 16.61 1.30
C MET A 349 5.14 16.53 2.27
N ARG A 350 6.12 15.65 2.00
CA ARG A 350 7.33 15.55 2.82
C ARG A 350 8.06 16.90 2.90
N LYS A 351 8.29 17.55 1.78
CA LYS A 351 8.91 18.89 1.74
C LYS A 351 8.13 19.89 2.59
N ALA A 352 6.81 19.91 2.48
CA ALA A 352 5.96 20.80 3.26
C ALA A 352 6.04 20.51 4.77
N ILE A 353 6.18 19.24 5.18
CA ILE A 353 6.38 18.85 6.58
C ILE A 353 7.73 19.38 7.09
N LEU A 354 8.80 19.15 6.35
CA LEU A 354 10.15 19.59 6.72
C LEU A 354 10.26 21.12 6.84
N GLU A 355 9.49 21.87 6.04
CA GLU A 355 9.45 23.34 6.01
C GLU A 355 8.37 23.95 6.91
N ASP A 356 7.70 23.19 7.80
CA ASP A 356 6.62 23.62 8.70
C ASP A 356 5.41 24.26 8.02
N ARG A 357 5.15 23.92 6.75
CA ARG A 357 4.04 24.48 5.95
C ARG A 357 3.04 23.43 5.46
N PHE A 358 3.02 22.25 6.08
CA PHE A 358 2.09 21.19 5.70
C PHE A 358 0.60 21.60 5.84
N PRO A 359 0.16 22.37 6.86
CA PRO A 359 -1.22 22.86 6.93
C PRO A 359 -1.62 23.70 5.70
N GLN A 360 -0.71 24.58 5.25
CA GLN A 360 -0.93 25.42 4.07
C GLN A 360 -0.99 24.57 2.79
N PHE A 361 -0.11 23.57 2.66
CA PHE A 361 -0.14 22.62 1.55
C PHE A 361 -1.47 21.88 1.49
N ARG A 362 -1.95 21.35 2.63
CA ARG A 362 -3.23 20.63 2.74
C ARG A 362 -4.40 21.54 2.35
N MET A 363 -4.42 22.77 2.82
CA MET A 363 -5.46 23.76 2.48
C MET A 363 -5.45 24.06 0.98
N GLN A 364 -4.29 24.34 0.37
CA GLN A 364 -4.15 24.59 -1.06
C GLN A 364 -4.57 23.39 -1.91
N PHE A 365 -4.27 22.16 -1.46
CA PHE A 365 -4.73 20.95 -2.12
C PHE A 365 -6.26 20.92 -2.18
N TRP A 366 -6.95 21.10 -1.05
CA TRP A 366 -8.41 21.09 -1.01
C TRP A 366 -9.06 22.24 -1.79
N ASP A 367 -8.43 23.42 -1.80
CA ASP A 367 -8.89 24.56 -2.59
C ASP A 367 -8.87 24.29 -4.10
N ASN A 368 -8.01 23.41 -4.58
CA ASN A 368 -7.84 23.09 -6.00
C ASN A 368 -8.48 21.76 -6.41
N PHE A 369 -8.66 20.84 -5.48
CA PHE A 369 -9.18 19.51 -5.76
C PHE A 369 -10.68 19.54 -6.10
N ASN A 370 -11.07 18.93 -7.24
CA ASN A 370 -12.44 18.93 -7.78
C ASN A 370 -12.96 20.32 -8.28
N LYS A 371 -12.06 21.21 -8.70
CA LYS A 371 -12.45 22.45 -9.41
C LYS A 371 -12.66 22.24 -10.90
#